data_0562c15677bb4ce634efd0725d9753b7
#
_entry.id   0562c15677bb4ce634efd0725d9753b7
#
_cell.length_a   1.000
_cell.length_b   1.000
_cell.length_c   1.000
_cell.angle_alpha   90.00
_cell.angle_beta   90.00
_cell.angle_gamma   90.00
#
_symmetry.space_group_name_H-M   'P 1'
#
loop_
_entity.id
_entity.type
_entity.pdbx_description
1 polymer ?
#
loop_
_entity_poly.entity_id
_entity_poly.type
_entity_poly.pdbx_seq_one_letter_code
_entity_poly.pdbx_strand_id
1 'polypeptide(L)'
;MNKQNMNVGEKVLVLGAGQLGAAVLKHLIPAVIQLKGTVSVVVSSGAWGERGQPRSDAHKDLEKAGAKLIPVDVAASTIESLKEQFEGFDTIINCMGFVAGSGTQLKITRAVLDAGVRRFFPWQFGVNYDVVGKGSGQPVWDEQYDVRTMLRAQNTTEWVIISTGMFTSFLFEPEFDVVNLSKKTINALGSWDTQVTVTAPEDIGHLTTEIYLQLPRIVDEVIFVAGETTTYGDLAKTVERVTQQTFSKRELTLPALLDKLSVSPDDQMLRYRAAFARGDGMWWPMNETWNAQYSHTTQDIEDWLKKALLNSGSKE
;
A
#
# COMPACT_ATOMS: atom_id res chain seq x y z
N MET A 1 1.24 -35.14 -6.56
CA MET A 1 0.56 -34.36 -5.53
C MET A 1 -0.34 -33.35 -6.22
N ASN A 2 -1.62 -33.37 -5.94
CA ASN A 2 -2.61 -32.50 -6.57
C ASN A 2 -2.34 -31.05 -6.19
N LYS A 3 -1.97 -30.19 -7.14
CA LYS A 3 -1.71 -28.75 -6.97
C LYS A 3 -3.00 -27.91 -6.74
N GLN A 4 -4.13 -28.57 -6.51
CA GLN A 4 -5.41 -27.93 -6.28
C GLN A 4 -5.56 -27.59 -4.80
N ASN A 5 -5.71 -26.29 -4.50
CA ASN A 5 -6.01 -25.70 -3.19
C ASN A 5 -4.87 -25.62 -2.16
N MET A 6 -3.77 -25.00 -2.50
CA MET A 6 -2.68 -24.74 -1.53
C MET A 6 -3.06 -23.77 -0.40
N ASN A 7 -4.15 -22.99 -0.55
CA ASN A 7 -4.61 -22.00 0.46
C ASN A 7 -5.76 -22.53 1.34
N VAL A 8 -6.16 -23.82 1.20
CA VAL A 8 -7.26 -24.39 2.00
C VAL A 8 -6.83 -24.54 3.46
N GLY A 9 -7.65 -24.01 4.37
CA GLY A 9 -7.41 -24.12 5.82
C GLY A 9 -6.28 -23.24 6.34
N GLU A 10 -5.73 -22.31 5.54
CA GLU A 10 -4.64 -21.44 5.97
C GLU A 10 -5.04 -20.51 7.12
N LYS A 11 -4.08 -20.28 8.01
CA LYS A 11 -4.14 -19.26 9.05
C LYS A 11 -3.43 -18.01 8.52
N VAL A 12 -4.20 -17.00 8.18
CA VAL A 12 -3.68 -15.74 7.62
C VAL A 12 -3.64 -14.67 8.70
N LEU A 13 -2.51 -13.99 8.81
CA LEU A 13 -2.33 -12.82 9.67
C LEU A 13 -2.21 -11.56 8.82
N VAL A 14 -3.04 -10.56 9.06
CA VAL A 14 -2.92 -9.23 8.46
C VAL A 14 -2.37 -8.26 9.50
N LEU A 15 -1.29 -7.58 9.17
CA LEU A 15 -0.72 -6.56 10.05
C LEU A 15 -1.30 -5.19 9.70
N GLY A 16 -2.13 -4.64 10.62
CA GLY A 16 -2.74 -3.32 10.48
C GLY A 16 -4.11 -3.34 9.80
N ALA A 17 -5.01 -2.50 10.32
CA ALA A 17 -6.38 -2.29 9.83
C ALA A 17 -6.64 -0.80 9.47
N GLY A 18 -5.61 -0.08 9.02
CA GLY A 18 -5.75 1.27 8.43
C GLY A 18 -6.42 1.23 7.06
N GLN A 19 -6.32 2.32 6.29
CA GLN A 19 -6.95 2.43 4.96
C GLN A 19 -6.67 1.22 4.07
N LEU A 20 -5.39 0.86 3.88
CA LEU A 20 -4.99 -0.28 3.08
C LEU A 20 -5.46 -1.60 3.68
N GLY A 21 -5.20 -1.81 4.99
CA GLY A 21 -5.58 -3.05 5.67
C GLY A 21 -7.08 -3.30 5.64
N ALA A 22 -7.90 -2.27 5.83
CA ALA A 22 -9.36 -2.36 5.72
C ALA A 22 -9.80 -2.76 4.30
N ALA A 23 -9.18 -2.18 3.26
CA ALA A 23 -9.45 -2.53 1.87
C ALA A 23 -9.09 -4.00 1.56
N VAL A 24 -7.92 -4.47 2.02
CA VAL A 24 -7.52 -5.88 1.88
C VAL A 24 -8.48 -6.80 2.65
N LEU A 25 -8.76 -6.50 3.92
CA LEU A 25 -9.58 -7.35 4.79
C LEU A 25 -11.01 -7.50 4.28
N LYS A 26 -11.57 -6.48 3.64
CA LYS A 26 -12.91 -6.52 3.02
C LYS A 26 -13.06 -7.67 2.02
N HIS A 27 -12.04 -7.96 1.25
CA HIS A 27 -12.03 -9.02 0.23
C HIS A 27 -11.43 -10.32 0.76
N LEU A 28 -10.38 -10.23 1.56
CA LEU A 28 -9.62 -11.39 2.04
C LEU A 28 -10.40 -12.24 3.05
N ILE A 29 -11.13 -11.62 4.00
CA ILE A 29 -11.85 -12.37 5.05
C ILE A 29 -12.83 -13.35 4.44
N PRO A 30 -13.80 -12.95 3.58
CA PRO A 30 -14.74 -13.90 3.00
C PRO A 30 -14.04 -14.97 2.14
N ALA A 31 -13.00 -14.61 1.41
CA ALA A 31 -12.27 -15.55 0.57
C ALA A 31 -11.55 -16.63 1.38
N VAL A 32 -10.86 -16.25 2.45
CA VAL A 32 -10.16 -17.20 3.33
C VAL A 32 -11.13 -18.10 4.08
N ILE A 33 -12.26 -17.56 4.58
CA ILE A 33 -13.31 -18.35 5.25
C ILE A 33 -13.93 -19.37 4.28
N GLN A 34 -14.20 -18.97 3.04
CA GLN A 34 -14.70 -19.89 2.00
C GLN A 34 -13.75 -21.06 1.77
N LEU A 35 -12.44 -20.85 1.89
CA LEU A 35 -11.40 -21.85 1.82
C LEU A 35 -11.18 -22.59 3.17
N LYS A 36 -12.07 -22.43 4.16
CA LYS A 36 -11.99 -23.04 5.50
C LYS A 36 -10.77 -22.59 6.31
N GLY A 37 -10.16 -21.45 5.94
CA GLY A 37 -9.07 -20.82 6.67
C GLY A 37 -9.58 -19.86 7.75
N THR A 38 -8.65 -19.19 8.42
CA THR A 38 -8.93 -18.18 9.44
C THR A 38 -8.12 -16.92 9.18
N VAL A 39 -8.70 -15.76 9.49
CA VAL A 39 -8.02 -14.46 9.40
C VAL A 39 -7.87 -13.88 10.79
N SER A 40 -6.64 -13.53 11.14
CA SER A 40 -6.33 -12.72 12.32
C SER A 40 -5.78 -11.36 11.88
N VAL A 41 -6.03 -10.32 12.67
CA VAL A 41 -5.64 -8.95 12.33
C VAL A 41 -4.90 -8.34 13.51
N VAL A 42 -3.66 -7.91 13.28
CA VAL A 42 -2.94 -7.11 14.28
C VAL A 42 -3.49 -5.69 14.26
N VAL A 43 -3.93 -5.23 15.43
CA VAL A 43 -4.38 -3.88 15.69
C VAL A 43 -3.54 -3.25 16.79
N SER A 44 -3.49 -1.91 16.87
CA SER A 44 -2.74 -1.24 17.95
C SER A 44 -3.31 -1.62 19.32
N SER A 45 -2.47 -1.70 20.33
CA SER A 45 -2.88 -1.99 21.71
C SER A 45 -3.92 -0.98 22.24
N GLY A 46 -3.86 0.28 21.79
CA GLY A 46 -4.87 1.32 22.09
C GLY A 46 -6.24 1.11 21.43
N ALA A 47 -6.38 0.14 20.52
CA ALA A 47 -7.66 -0.19 19.88
C ALA A 47 -8.66 -0.88 20.84
N TRP A 48 -8.22 -1.30 22.03
CA TRP A 48 -9.05 -1.99 23.03
C TRP A 48 -9.55 -1.04 24.11
N GLY A 49 -10.82 -1.22 24.49
CA GLY A 49 -11.41 -0.55 25.65
C GLY A 49 -11.12 -1.28 26.96
N GLU A 50 -11.46 -0.66 28.09
CA GLU A 50 -11.24 -1.20 29.46
C GLU A 50 -11.90 -2.57 29.72
N ARG A 51 -12.88 -2.96 28.91
CA ARG A 51 -13.60 -4.25 29.03
C ARG A 51 -13.11 -5.30 28.03
N GLY A 52 -11.93 -5.10 27.40
CA GLY A 52 -11.40 -6.04 26.41
C GLY A 52 -12.21 -6.12 25.12
N GLN A 53 -12.90 -5.03 24.74
CA GLN A 53 -13.68 -4.92 23.50
C GLN A 53 -13.07 -3.88 22.56
N PRO A 54 -13.20 -4.06 21.22
CA PRO A 54 -12.76 -3.06 20.25
C PRO A 54 -13.44 -1.70 20.48
N ARG A 55 -12.65 -0.62 20.47
CA ARG A 55 -13.17 0.74 20.65
C ARG A 55 -13.88 1.28 19.41
N SER A 56 -13.40 0.95 18.21
CA SER A 56 -13.96 1.48 16.97
C SER A 56 -14.99 0.54 16.36
N ASP A 57 -16.02 1.09 15.71
CA ASP A 57 -17.00 0.29 14.98
C ASP A 57 -16.38 -0.46 13.82
N ALA A 58 -15.37 0.11 13.15
CA ALA A 58 -14.61 -0.58 12.12
C ALA A 58 -13.96 -1.89 12.60
N HIS A 59 -13.39 -1.89 13.82
CA HIS A 59 -12.84 -3.11 14.41
C HIS A 59 -13.93 -4.13 14.78
N LYS A 60 -15.06 -3.67 15.30
CA LYS A 60 -16.22 -4.54 15.58
C LYS A 60 -16.76 -5.18 14.28
N ASP A 61 -16.77 -4.45 13.19
CA ASP A 61 -17.23 -4.97 11.91
C ASP A 61 -16.26 -6.02 11.34
N LEU A 62 -14.96 -5.91 11.58
CA LEU A 62 -14.00 -6.97 11.25
C LEU A 62 -14.27 -8.27 12.06
N GLU A 63 -14.58 -8.16 13.35
CA GLU A 63 -14.96 -9.33 14.15
C GLU A 63 -16.26 -9.97 13.68
N LYS A 64 -17.28 -9.16 13.35
CA LYS A 64 -18.53 -9.64 12.76
C LYS A 64 -18.31 -10.34 11.41
N ALA A 65 -17.34 -9.86 10.62
CA ALA A 65 -16.95 -10.49 9.37
C ALA A 65 -16.19 -11.83 9.56
N GLY A 66 -15.81 -12.18 10.79
CA GLY A 66 -15.14 -13.42 11.14
C GLY A 66 -13.64 -13.32 11.38
N ALA A 67 -13.07 -12.13 11.45
CA ALA A 67 -11.67 -11.95 11.79
C ALA A 67 -11.45 -11.97 13.31
N LYS A 68 -10.29 -12.49 13.74
CA LYS A 68 -9.80 -12.39 15.13
C LYS A 68 -8.87 -11.20 15.27
N LEU A 69 -9.17 -10.27 16.15
CA LEU A 69 -8.28 -9.14 16.43
C LEU A 69 -7.21 -9.52 17.46
N ILE A 70 -5.97 -9.10 17.21
CA ILE A 70 -4.81 -9.34 18.09
C ILE A 70 -4.18 -7.98 18.41
N PRO A 71 -4.25 -7.51 19.65
CA PRO A 71 -3.62 -6.24 20.05
C PRO A 71 -2.12 -6.42 20.19
N VAL A 72 -1.34 -5.73 19.32
CA VAL A 72 0.13 -5.74 19.38
C VAL A 72 0.64 -4.31 19.13
N ASP A 73 1.53 -3.85 19.98
CA ASP A 73 2.31 -2.65 19.71
C ASP A 73 3.57 -3.03 18.91
N VAL A 74 3.43 -3.06 17.59
CA VAL A 74 4.53 -3.43 16.69
C VAL A 74 5.72 -2.47 16.82
N ALA A 75 5.48 -1.19 17.12
CA ALA A 75 6.57 -0.22 17.29
C ALA A 75 7.45 -0.56 18.49
N ALA A 76 6.83 -0.86 19.63
CA ALA A 76 7.51 -1.19 20.89
C ALA A 76 8.01 -2.65 20.96
N SER A 77 7.47 -3.55 20.13
CA SER A 77 7.84 -4.98 20.16
C SER A 77 9.28 -5.22 19.67
N THR A 78 9.96 -6.19 20.28
CA THR A 78 11.23 -6.74 19.79
C THR A 78 11.01 -7.72 18.64
N ILE A 79 12.07 -8.10 17.93
CA ILE A 79 11.99 -9.12 16.87
C ILE A 79 11.52 -10.46 17.47
N GLU A 80 12.05 -10.86 18.62
CA GLU A 80 11.68 -12.11 19.30
C GLU A 80 10.19 -12.12 19.68
N SER A 81 9.68 -11.01 20.24
CA SER A 81 8.28 -10.91 20.59
C SER A 81 7.36 -10.95 19.36
N LEU A 82 7.75 -10.31 18.26
CA LEU A 82 7.01 -10.41 17.00
C LEU A 82 7.09 -11.81 16.40
N LYS A 83 8.25 -12.46 16.44
CA LYS A 83 8.42 -13.84 16.01
C LYS A 83 7.44 -14.77 16.73
N GLU A 84 7.35 -14.70 18.06
CA GLU A 84 6.41 -15.50 18.85
C GLU A 84 4.95 -15.24 18.45
N GLN A 85 4.61 -13.98 18.12
CA GLN A 85 3.27 -13.63 17.62
C GLN A 85 2.99 -14.16 16.21
N PHE A 86 4.01 -14.33 15.38
CA PHE A 86 3.89 -14.76 13.99
C PHE A 86 3.95 -16.29 13.83
N GLU A 87 4.49 -17.00 14.81
CA GLU A 87 4.52 -18.47 14.80
C GLU A 87 3.13 -19.08 14.66
N GLY A 88 3.05 -20.09 13.81
CA GLY A 88 1.81 -20.82 13.56
C GLY A 88 0.85 -20.19 12.56
N PHE A 89 1.20 -19.04 11.96
CA PHE A 89 0.52 -18.52 10.77
C PHE A 89 1.17 -19.04 9.50
N ASP A 90 0.34 -19.36 8.50
CA ASP A 90 0.80 -19.85 7.20
C ASP A 90 1.18 -18.70 6.27
N THR A 91 0.39 -17.64 6.28
CA THR A 91 0.59 -16.44 5.45
C THR A 91 0.49 -15.18 6.30
N ILE A 92 1.42 -14.24 6.10
CA ILE A 92 1.34 -12.90 6.68
C ILE A 92 1.24 -11.88 5.56
N ILE A 93 0.28 -10.95 5.66
CA ILE A 93 0.11 -9.80 4.76
C ILE A 93 0.33 -8.54 5.57
N ASN A 94 1.39 -7.81 5.27
CA ASN A 94 1.72 -6.59 5.99
C ASN A 94 1.08 -5.36 5.32
N CYS A 95 0.07 -4.79 5.97
CA CYS A 95 -0.60 -3.55 5.57
C CYS A 95 -0.20 -2.36 6.46
N MET A 96 0.79 -2.53 7.35
CA MET A 96 1.32 -1.44 8.17
C MET A 96 2.35 -0.64 7.37
N GLY A 97 2.02 0.60 7.07
CA GLY A 97 2.96 1.54 6.46
C GLY A 97 4.04 2.03 7.45
N PHE A 98 4.51 3.25 7.24
CA PHE A 98 5.59 3.84 8.05
C PHE A 98 5.16 4.41 9.40
N VAL A 99 3.90 4.21 9.79
CA VAL A 99 3.32 4.79 11.03
C VAL A 99 4.10 4.39 12.29
N ALA A 100 4.71 3.22 12.27
CA ALA A 100 5.52 2.72 13.39
C ALA A 100 7.00 3.17 13.36
N GLY A 101 7.37 4.06 12.41
CA GLY A 101 8.70 4.64 12.29
C GLY A 101 9.68 3.83 11.43
N SER A 102 10.86 4.42 11.20
CA SER A 102 11.95 3.81 10.43
C SER A 102 12.46 2.53 11.09
N GLY A 103 12.89 1.55 10.27
CA GLY A 103 13.36 0.24 10.71
C GLY A 103 12.24 -0.77 10.99
N THR A 104 10.98 -0.33 10.97
CA THR A 104 9.84 -1.21 11.28
C THR A 104 9.64 -2.29 10.21
N GLN A 105 9.81 -1.97 8.94
CA GLN A 105 9.63 -2.94 7.86
C GLN A 105 10.73 -4.03 7.89
N LEU A 106 11.96 -3.64 8.19
CA LEU A 106 13.07 -4.59 8.39
C LEU A 106 12.84 -5.47 9.63
N LYS A 107 12.36 -4.88 10.74
CA LYS A 107 12.04 -5.61 11.97
C LYS A 107 10.94 -6.65 11.74
N ILE A 108 9.83 -6.26 11.09
CA ILE A 108 8.73 -7.17 10.74
C ILE A 108 9.25 -8.29 9.82
N THR A 109 9.98 -7.94 8.77
CA THR A 109 10.51 -8.92 7.82
C THR A 109 11.42 -9.93 8.52
N ARG A 110 12.33 -9.47 9.38
CA ARG A 110 13.19 -10.37 10.17
C ARG A 110 12.37 -11.31 11.05
N ALA A 111 11.37 -10.77 11.78
CA ALA A 111 10.54 -11.58 12.65
C ALA A 111 9.72 -12.64 11.85
N VAL A 112 9.24 -12.30 10.65
CA VAL A 112 8.54 -13.23 9.75
C VAL A 112 9.46 -14.38 9.33
N LEU A 113 10.69 -14.08 8.91
CA LEU A 113 11.66 -15.08 8.50
C LEU A 113 12.08 -15.98 9.67
N ASP A 114 12.33 -15.39 10.84
CA ASP A 114 12.75 -16.11 12.05
C ASP A 114 11.60 -16.97 12.64
N ALA A 115 10.33 -16.60 12.38
CA ALA A 115 9.15 -17.41 12.74
C ALA A 115 8.89 -18.57 11.77
N GLY A 116 9.59 -18.66 10.65
CA GLY A 116 9.41 -19.69 9.65
C GLY A 116 8.05 -19.62 8.94
N VAL A 117 7.47 -18.43 8.78
CA VAL A 117 6.21 -18.22 8.07
C VAL A 117 6.37 -18.65 6.63
N ARG A 118 5.44 -19.47 6.14
CA ARG A 118 5.55 -20.06 4.80
C ARG A 118 5.43 -19.02 3.69
N ARG A 119 4.54 -18.02 3.83
CA ARG A 119 4.29 -17.01 2.79
C ARG A 119 4.17 -15.60 3.36
N PHE A 120 4.83 -14.64 2.74
CA PHE A 120 4.86 -13.27 3.19
C PHE A 120 4.56 -12.27 2.06
N PHE A 121 3.64 -11.35 2.33
CA PHE A 121 3.37 -10.15 1.53
C PHE A 121 3.89 -8.96 2.32
N PRO A 122 5.10 -8.45 2.05
CA PRO A 122 5.63 -7.29 2.77
C PRO A 122 4.85 -6.02 2.43
N TRP A 123 4.91 -5.02 3.28
CA TRP A 123 4.37 -3.71 2.92
C TRP A 123 5.28 -3.06 1.88
N GLN A 124 4.95 -3.27 0.61
CA GLN A 124 5.67 -2.79 -0.56
C GLN A 124 4.73 -2.16 -1.60
N PHE A 125 3.52 -1.78 -1.15
CA PHE A 125 2.46 -1.18 -1.97
C PHE A 125 2.85 0.25 -2.37
N GLY A 126 3.78 0.37 -3.27
CA GLY A 126 4.39 1.62 -3.69
C GLY A 126 5.09 1.50 -5.04
N VAL A 127 6.16 2.25 -5.20
CA VAL A 127 6.92 2.41 -6.45
C VAL A 127 7.82 1.20 -6.76
N ASN A 128 8.47 1.21 -7.91
CA ASN A 128 9.47 0.19 -8.24
C ASN A 128 10.80 0.48 -7.53
N TYR A 129 10.93 -0.03 -6.30
CA TYR A 129 12.12 0.19 -5.48
C TYR A 129 13.41 -0.39 -6.06
N ASP A 130 13.33 -1.36 -6.99
CA ASP A 130 14.52 -1.87 -7.68
C ASP A 130 15.10 -0.85 -8.68
N VAL A 131 14.22 -0.08 -9.35
CA VAL A 131 14.63 1.01 -10.24
C VAL A 131 15.04 2.24 -9.46
N VAL A 132 14.27 2.62 -8.44
CA VAL A 132 14.58 3.78 -7.57
C VAL A 132 15.93 3.60 -6.88
N GLY A 133 16.23 2.40 -6.42
CA GLY A 133 17.48 2.08 -5.71
C GLY A 133 17.61 2.76 -4.35
N LYS A 134 18.82 2.64 -3.78
CA LYS A 134 19.20 3.35 -2.56
C LYS A 134 19.64 4.78 -2.83
N GLY A 135 19.55 5.64 -1.81
CA GLY A 135 19.89 7.06 -1.94
C GLY A 135 18.82 7.85 -2.69
N SER A 136 17.58 7.40 -2.60
CA SER A 136 16.43 8.04 -3.23
C SER A 136 16.11 9.46 -2.73
N GLY A 137 16.68 9.86 -1.59
CA GLY A 137 16.31 11.05 -0.84
C GLY A 137 15.09 10.83 0.06
N GLN A 138 14.47 9.66 -0.02
CA GLN A 138 13.38 9.24 0.86
C GLN A 138 13.80 7.99 1.66
N PRO A 139 14.21 8.14 2.93
CA PRO A 139 14.77 7.02 3.73
C PRO A 139 13.86 5.81 3.84
N VAL A 140 12.53 6.04 3.86
CA VAL A 140 11.57 4.93 3.91
C VAL A 140 11.58 4.08 2.65
N TRP A 141 11.99 4.62 1.50
CA TRP A 141 12.15 3.84 0.27
C TRP A 141 13.45 3.04 0.26
N ASP A 142 14.52 3.59 0.84
CA ASP A 142 15.77 2.86 1.03
C ASP A 142 15.55 1.64 1.93
N GLU A 143 14.71 1.75 2.97
CA GLU A 143 14.31 0.63 3.82
C GLU A 143 13.55 -0.45 3.02
N GLN A 144 12.68 -0.07 2.07
CA GLN A 144 11.98 -1.03 1.22
C GLN A 144 12.94 -1.79 0.28
N TYR A 145 13.95 -1.12 -0.22
CA TYR A 145 15.01 -1.78 -0.99
C TYR A 145 15.75 -2.82 -0.14
N ASP A 146 16.05 -2.51 1.11
CA ASP A 146 16.69 -3.45 2.04
C ASP A 146 15.79 -4.64 2.38
N VAL A 147 14.47 -4.43 2.53
CA VAL A 147 13.50 -5.53 2.67
C VAL A 147 13.54 -6.47 1.46
N ARG A 148 13.56 -5.94 0.23
CA ARG A 148 13.71 -6.78 -0.99
C ARG A 148 15.00 -7.59 -0.98
N THR A 149 16.10 -6.96 -0.57
CA THR A 149 17.40 -7.63 -0.45
C THR A 149 17.35 -8.77 0.56
N MET A 150 16.72 -8.54 1.73
CA MET A 150 16.58 -9.56 2.78
C MET A 150 15.71 -10.74 2.29
N LEU A 151 14.60 -10.48 1.61
CA LEU A 151 13.72 -11.52 1.08
C LEU A 151 14.40 -12.37 0.00
N ARG A 152 15.18 -11.75 -0.89
CA ARG A 152 15.91 -12.44 -1.97
C ARG A 152 17.12 -13.25 -1.46
N ALA A 153 17.62 -12.96 -0.26
CA ALA A 153 18.77 -13.64 0.33
C ALA A 153 18.42 -14.97 1.05
N GLN A 154 17.15 -15.37 1.04
CA GLN A 154 16.67 -16.57 1.73
C GLN A 154 15.75 -17.40 0.80
N ASN A 155 15.43 -18.65 1.18
CA ASN A 155 14.62 -19.60 0.40
C ASN A 155 13.65 -20.42 1.26
N THR A 156 13.35 -19.97 2.46
CA THR A 156 12.48 -20.66 3.42
C THR A 156 11.07 -20.10 3.45
N THR A 157 10.93 -18.79 3.21
CA THR A 157 9.67 -18.07 3.15
C THR A 157 9.40 -17.64 1.71
N GLU A 158 8.33 -18.11 1.11
CA GLU A 158 7.81 -17.60 -0.18
C GLU A 158 7.41 -16.13 0.00
N TRP A 159 7.74 -15.25 -0.93
CA TRP A 159 7.34 -13.86 -0.85
C TRP A 159 6.64 -13.38 -2.11
N VAL A 160 5.72 -12.43 -1.94
CA VAL A 160 5.05 -11.76 -3.05
C VAL A 160 5.05 -10.26 -2.76
N ILE A 161 5.75 -9.51 -3.58
CA ILE A 161 5.81 -8.05 -3.50
C ILE A 161 4.80 -7.47 -4.49
N ILE A 162 3.89 -6.62 -4.01
CA ILE A 162 2.91 -5.94 -4.86
C ILE A 162 3.30 -4.47 -4.96
N SER A 163 3.72 -4.04 -6.15
CA SER A 163 4.01 -2.63 -6.48
C SER A 163 2.76 -2.01 -7.11
N THR A 164 2.26 -0.93 -6.51
CA THR A 164 0.96 -0.31 -6.86
C THR A 164 1.08 1.10 -7.42
N GLY A 165 2.30 1.64 -7.47
CA GLY A 165 2.50 3.06 -7.68
C GLY A 165 2.07 3.88 -6.45
N MET A 166 1.64 5.09 -6.69
CA MET A 166 1.07 5.97 -5.67
C MET A 166 -0.40 5.57 -5.40
N PHE A 167 -0.85 5.70 -4.17
CA PHE A 167 -2.30 5.59 -3.90
C PHE A 167 -3.03 6.76 -4.56
N THR A 168 -4.10 6.48 -5.30
CA THR A 168 -4.88 7.53 -5.98
C THR A 168 -5.33 8.60 -4.99
N SER A 169 -5.75 8.22 -3.78
CA SER A 169 -6.12 9.16 -2.72
C SER A 169 -5.00 10.13 -2.35
N PHE A 170 -3.74 9.70 -2.42
CA PHE A 170 -2.58 10.51 -2.03
C PHE A 170 -2.35 11.70 -2.96
N LEU A 171 -2.74 11.61 -4.24
CA LEU A 171 -2.72 12.74 -5.17
C LEU A 171 -3.55 13.94 -4.67
N PHE A 172 -4.59 13.68 -3.89
CA PHE A 172 -5.56 14.65 -3.41
C PHE A 172 -5.37 15.05 -1.94
N GLU A 173 -4.31 14.52 -1.29
CA GLU A 173 -3.97 14.91 0.08
C GLU A 173 -3.44 16.36 0.10
N PRO A 174 -4.04 17.26 0.91
CA PRO A 174 -3.64 18.69 0.93
C PRO A 174 -2.17 18.91 1.26
N GLU A 175 -1.58 18.08 2.13
CA GLU A 175 -0.19 18.16 2.55
C GLU A 175 0.78 17.71 1.45
N PHE A 176 0.34 16.80 0.58
CA PHE A 176 1.14 16.38 -0.58
C PHE A 176 1.13 17.42 -1.69
N ASP A 177 0.10 18.26 -1.76
CA ASP A 177 -0.01 19.46 -2.60
C ASP A 177 0.17 19.19 -4.11
N VAL A 178 -0.29 18.04 -4.60
CA VAL A 178 -0.37 17.77 -6.04
C VAL A 178 -1.70 18.29 -6.59
N VAL A 179 -2.83 17.81 -6.08
CA VAL A 179 -4.16 18.34 -6.41
C VAL A 179 -4.81 18.86 -5.14
N ASN A 180 -5.02 20.15 -5.06
CA ASN A 180 -5.74 20.78 -3.96
C ASN A 180 -7.07 21.33 -4.47
N LEU A 181 -8.15 20.59 -4.23
CA LEU A 181 -9.50 20.94 -4.72
C LEU A 181 -10.01 22.23 -4.07
N SER A 182 -9.75 22.47 -2.79
CA SER A 182 -10.23 23.66 -2.07
C SER A 182 -9.49 24.93 -2.48
N LYS A 183 -8.17 24.86 -2.72
CA LYS A 183 -7.36 25.98 -3.18
C LYS A 183 -7.39 26.14 -4.71
N LYS A 184 -7.98 25.18 -5.43
CA LYS A 184 -7.97 25.11 -6.88
C LYS A 184 -6.56 25.20 -7.47
N THR A 185 -5.63 24.38 -6.97
CA THR A 185 -4.26 24.32 -7.46
C THR A 185 -3.89 22.91 -7.88
N ILE A 186 -3.11 22.78 -8.96
CA ILE A 186 -2.51 21.51 -9.39
C ILE A 186 -1.02 21.76 -9.63
N ASN A 187 -0.20 20.94 -9.01
CA ASN A 187 1.24 21.00 -9.13
C ASN A 187 1.76 19.73 -9.80
N ALA A 188 2.48 19.86 -10.91
CA ALA A 188 3.20 18.76 -11.53
C ALA A 188 4.52 18.54 -10.80
N LEU A 189 4.82 17.30 -10.42
CA LEU A 189 6.11 16.95 -9.83
C LEU A 189 7.09 16.60 -10.96
N GLY A 190 8.18 17.38 -11.05
CA GLY A 190 9.12 17.31 -12.16
C GLY A 190 8.67 18.19 -13.33
N SER A 191 7.78 17.70 -14.16
CA SER A 191 7.20 18.40 -15.32
C SER A 191 5.77 17.91 -15.58
N TRP A 192 5.06 18.58 -16.49
CA TRP A 192 3.74 18.14 -16.94
C TRP A 192 3.75 16.79 -17.68
N ASP A 193 4.89 16.42 -18.27
CA ASP A 193 5.08 15.16 -18.99
C ASP A 193 5.55 14.01 -18.07
N THR A 194 5.92 14.30 -16.82
CA THR A 194 6.33 13.28 -15.84
C THR A 194 5.16 12.32 -15.61
N GLN A 195 5.44 11.02 -15.71
CA GLN A 195 4.47 9.96 -15.54
C GLN A 195 4.43 9.43 -14.10
N VAL A 196 3.26 9.00 -13.68
CA VAL A 196 3.02 8.33 -12.41
C VAL A 196 1.98 7.23 -12.59
N THR A 197 2.22 6.06 -11.99
CA THR A 197 1.20 5.02 -11.83
C THR A 197 0.49 5.23 -10.52
N VAL A 198 -0.84 5.11 -10.55
CA VAL A 198 -1.70 5.22 -9.36
C VAL A 198 -2.65 4.03 -9.27
N THR A 199 -3.01 3.66 -8.03
CA THR A 199 -4.01 2.62 -7.77
C THR A 199 -4.87 3.03 -6.58
N ALA A 200 -6.18 2.90 -6.70
CA ALA A 200 -7.09 3.18 -5.60
C ALA A 200 -6.90 2.16 -4.46
N PRO A 201 -6.92 2.56 -3.19
CA PRO A 201 -6.78 1.64 -2.06
C PRO A 201 -7.76 0.47 -2.09
N GLU A 202 -8.98 0.70 -2.58
CA GLU A 202 -10.02 -0.33 -2.73
C GLU A 202 -9.59 -1.40 -3.74
N ASP A 203 -9.01 -0.99 -4.87
CA ASP A 203 -8.51 -1.89 -5.90
C ASP A 203 -7.26 -2.64 -5.43
N ILE A 204 -6.37 -1.98 -4.67
CA ILE A 204 -5.23 -2.65 -4.05
C ILE A 204 -5.71 -3.78 -3.15
N GLY A 205 -6.75 -3.54 -2.36
CA GLY A 205 -7.34 -4.56 -1.49
C GLY A 205 -7.90 -5.76 -2.25
N HIS A 206 -8.66 -5.50 -3.31
CA HIS A 206 -9.19 -6.52 -4.20
C HIS A 206 -8.06 -7.32 -4.88
N LEU A 207 -7.15 -6.62 -5.56
CA LEU A 207 -6.06 -7.25 -6.30
C LEU A 207 -5.11 -8.04 -5.39
N THR A 208 -4.84 -7.57 -4.18
CA THR A 208 -4.05 -8.33 -3.19
C THR A 208 -4.70 -9.66 -2.86
N THR A 209 -6.02 -9.69 -2.73
CA THR A 209 -6.78 -10.91 -2.50
C THR A 209 -6.73 -11.85 -3.70
N GLU A 210 -6.93 -11.34 -4.92
CA GLU A 210 -6.86 -12.15 -6.14
C GLU A 210 -5.44 -12.74 -6.36
N ILE A 211 -4.39 -11.96 -6.11
CA ILE A 211 -2.99 -12.40 -6.15
C ILE A 211 -2.73 -13.47 -5.07
N TYR A 212 -3.31 -13.32 -3.87
CA TYR A 212 -3.23 -14.34 -2.82
C TYR A 212 -3.89 -15.66 -3.27
N LEU A 213 -5.03 -15.60 -3.97
CA LEU A 213 -5.81 -16.74 -4.43
C LEU A 213 -5.27 -17.36 -5.73
N GLN A 214 -4.42 -16.66 -6.48
CA GLN A 214 -3.92 -17.07 -7.79
C GLN A 214 -3.38 -18.50 -7.80
N LEU A 215 -3.75 -19.26 -8.83
CA LEU A 215 -3.20 -20.59 -9.08
C LEU A 215 -2.70 -20.72 -10.54
N PRO A 216 -1.49 -21.26 -10.77
CA PRO A 216 -0.52 -21.68 -9.76
C PRO A 216 -0.11 -20.51 -8.86
N ARG A 217 0.26 -20.82 -7.61
CA ARG A 217 0.67 -19.81 -6.63
C ARG A 217 1.87 -19.00 -7.16
N ILE A 218 1.78 -17.69 -7.02
CA ILE A 218 2.89 -16.77 -7.27
C ILE A 218 3.89 -16.90 -6.12
N VAL A 219 5.17 -17.06 -6.43
CA VAL A 219 6.25 -17.30 -5.46
C VAL A 219 7.48 -16.51 -5.87
N ASP A 220 8.03 -15.74 -4.93
CA ASP A 220 9.29 -14.99 -5.06
C ASP A 220 9.30 -14.01 -6.25
N GLU A 221 8.17 -13.30 -6.41
CA GLU A 221 7.98 -12.37 -7.51
C GLU A 221 7.58 -10.96 -7.05
N VAL A 222 7.96 -9.97 -7.87
CA VAL A 222 7.46 -8.60 -7.79
C VAL A 222 6.34 -8.43 -8.81
N ILE A 223 5.15 -8.15 -8.34
CA ILE A 223 3.93 -7.99 -9.13
C ILE A 223 3.61 -6.50 -9.26
N PHE A 224 3.43 -6.03 -10.48
CA PHE A 224 3.01 -4.67 -10.76
C PHE A 224 1.51 -4.63 -11.04
N VAL A 225 0.79 -3.77 -10.33
CA VAL A 225 -0.63 -3.48 -10.55
C VAL A 225 -0.85 -2.00 -10.76
N ALA A 226 -1.94 -1.61 -11.41
CA ALA A 226 -2.28 -0.21 -11.62
C ALA A 226 -3.78 0.00 -11.77
N GLY A 227 -4.28 1.13 -11.24
CA GLY A 227 -5.55 1.71 -11.66
C GLY A 227 -5.36 2.48 -12.96
N GLU A 228 -4.37 3.36 -12.98
CA GLU A 228 -4.03 4.17 -14.15
C GLU A 228 -2.53 4.53 -14.13
N THR A 229 -1.93 4.64 -15.31
CA THR A 229 -0.65 5.31 -15.52
C THR A 229 -0.90 6.55 -16.37
N THR A 230 -0.57 7.71 -15.83
CA THR A 230 -0.90 9.01 -16.42
C THR A 230 0.26 10.00 -16.31
N THR A 231 0.20 11.10 -17.06
CA THR A 231 1.06 12.27 -16.85
C THR A 231 0.41 13.26 -15.88
N TYR A 232 1.20 14.13 -15.22
CA TYR A 232 0.60 15.22 -14.44
C TYR A 232 -0.22 16.17 -15.31
N GLY A 233 0.11 16.29 -16.61
CA GLY A 233 -0.67 17.07 -17.58
C GLY A 233 -2.05 16.48 -17.83
N ASP A 234 -2.16 15.17 -18.00
CA ASP A 234 -3.44 14.50 -18.21
C ASP A 234 -4.25 14.40 -16.92
N LEU A 235 -3.59 14.20 -15.76
CA LEU A 235 -4.22 14.36 -14.45
C LEU A 235 -4.90 15.73 -14.31
N ALA A 236 -4.22 16.81 -14.67
CA ALA A 236 -4.79 18.16 -14.59
C ALA A 236 -6.03 18.31 -15.48
N LYS A 237 -5.98 17.79 -16.71
CA LYS A 237 -7.13 17.81 -17.63
C LYS A 237 -8.32 17.00 -17.06
N THR A 238 -8.04 15.84 -16.48
CA THR A 238 -9.07 14.98 -15.86
C THR A 238 -9.72 15.68 -14.67
N VAL A 239 -8.92 16.29 -13.77
CA VAL A 239 -9.46 17.02 -12.62
C VAL A 239 -10.34 18.20 -13.06
N GLU A 240 -9.90 19.01 -14.02
CA GLU A 240 -10.67 20.15 -14.54
C GLU A 240 -11.96 19.70 -15.22
N ARG A 241 -11.90 18.60 -15.97
CA ARG A 241 -13.08 18.02 -16.64
C ARG A 241 -14.11 17.48 -15.66
N VAL A 242 -13.68 16.76 -14.63
CA VAL A 242 -14.59 16.16 -13.63
C VAL A 242 -15.22 17.24 -12.73
N THR A 243 -14.40 18.19 -12.29
CA THR A 243 -14.85 19.24 -11.36
C THR A 243 -15.58 20.40 -12.08
N GLN A 244 -15.47 20.50 -13.40
CA GLN A 244 -15.93 21.64 -14.20
C GLN A 244 -15.37 22.99 -13.70
N GLN A 245 -14.13 22.97 -13.20
CA GLN A 245 -13.46 24.14 -12.65
C GLN A 245 -12.07 24.31 -13.26
N THR A 246 -11.59 25.54 -13.30
CA THR A 246 -10.21 25.87 -13.70
C THR A 246 -9.30 25.90 -12.48
N PHE A 247 -8.10 25.37 -12.62
CA PHE A 247 -7.09 25.28 -11.56
C PHE A 247 -5.85 26.09 -11.92
N SER A 248 -5.26 26.74 -10.91
CA SER A 248 -3.93 27.31 -11.05
C SER A 248 -2.89 26.19 -11.15
N LYS A 249 -2.02 26.27 -12.15
CA LYS A 249 -1.08 25.19 -12.50
C LYS A 249 0.36 25.63 -12.28
N ARG A 250 1.19 24.74 -11.69
CA ARG A 250 2.61 25.01 -11.45
C ARG A 250 3.42 23.73 -11.64
N GLU A 251 4.63 23.87 -12.17
CA GLU A 251 5.65 22.82 -12.12
C GLU A 251 6.50 22.96 -10.84
N LEU A 252 6.66 21.86 -10.13
CA LEU A 252 7.60 21.71 -9.02
C LEU A 252 8.79 20.89 -9.52
N THR A 253 9.74 21.57 -10.16
CA THR A 253 10.90 20.90 -10.74
C THR A 253 11.78 20.25 -9.67
N LEU A 254 12.45 19.16 -10.00
CA LEU A 254 13.33 18.46 -9.06
C LEU A 254 14.40 19.39 -8.44
N PRO A 255 15.14 20.25 -9.21
CA PRO A 255 16.07 21.18 -8.62
C PRO A 255 15.43 22.11 -7.59
N ALA A 256 14.26 22.70 -7.91
CA ALA A 256 13.56 23.60 -6.98
C ALA A 256 13.07 22.89 -5.71
N LEU A 257 12.73 21.61 -5.79
CA LEU A 257 12.36 20.80 -4.63
C LEU A 257 13.58 20.45 -3.77
N LEU A 258 14.71 20.14 -4.39
CA LEU A 258 15.98 19.87 -3.69
C LEU A 258 16.51 21.13 -3.00
N ASP A 259 16.41 22.31 -3.62
CA ASP A 259 16.77 23.58 -2.98
C ASP A 259 15.94 23.83 -1.72
N LYS A 260 14.63 23.55 -1.75
CA LYS A 260 13.77 23.67 -0.56
C LYS A 260 14.15 22.63 0.50
N LEU A 261 14.46 21.39 0.11
CA LEU A 261 14.92 20.36 1.04
C LEU A 261 16.23 20.70 1.73
N SER A 262 17.13 21.42 1.08
CA SER A 262 18.37 21.89 1.70
C SER A 262 18.12 22.83 2.90
N VAL A 263 16.99 23.54 2.89
CA VAL A 263 16.56 24.45 3.97
C VAL A 263 15.67 23.73 5.00
N SER A 264 14.88 22.74 4.56
CA SER A 264 13.93 22.00 5.42
C SER A 264 14.13 20.49 5.23
N PRO A 265 15.27 19.93 5.65
CA PRO A 265 15.64 18.55 5.35
C PRO A 265 14.71 17.50 5.99
N ASP A 266 13.97 17.85 7.03
CA ASP A 266 13.08 16.94 7.77
C ASP A 266 11.62 17.00 7.29
N ASP A 267 11.30 17.84 6.30
CA ASP A 267 9.95 17.89 5.71
C ASP A 267 9.67 16.61 4.89
N GLN A 268 8.88 15.73 5.47
CA GLN A 268 8.55 14.43 4.89
C GLN A 268 7.78 14.57 3.55
N MET A 269 6.83 15.51 3.47
CA MET A 269 6.05 15.71 2.25
C MET A 269 6.90 16.31 1.13
N LEU A 270 7.84 17.16 1.49
CA LEU A 270 8.81 17.70 0.53
C LEU A 270 9.76 16.61 0.01
N ARG A 271 10.21 15.69 0.88
CA ARG A 271 10.98 14.50 0.46
C ARG A 271 10.18 13.63 -0.53
N TYR A 272 8.89 13.36 -0.24
CA TYR A 272 8.03 12.61 -1.17
C TYR A 272 7.88 13.35 -2.51
N ARG A 273 7.61 14.64 -2.50
CA ARG A 273 7.51 15.45 -3.73
C ARG A 273 8.79 15.39 -4.55
N ALA A 274 9.96 15.54 -3.91
CA ALA A 274 11.25 15.47 -4.59
C ALA A 274 11.51 14.06 -5.17
N ALA A 275 11.18 13.02 -4.43
CA ALA A 275 11.34 11.65 -4.87
C ALA A 275 10.44 11.33 -6.08
N PHE A 276 9.17 11.72 -6.05
CA PHE A 276 8.26 11.55 -7.19
C PHE A 276 8.60 12.41 -8.40
N ALA A 277 9.24 13.58 -8.20
CA ALA A 277 9.70 14.44 -9.28
C ALA A 277 10.88 13.87 -10.10
N ARG A 278 11.53 12.80 -9.61
CA ARG A 278 12.58 12.07 -10.36
C ARG A 278 12.03 11.33 -11.56
N GLY A 279 10.83 10.76 -11.45
CA GLY A 279 10.16 10.00 -12.51
C GLY A 279 10.65 8.57 -12.71
N ASP A 280 11.84 8.20 -12.19
CA ASP A 280 12.40 6.85 -12.32
C ASP A 280 11.74 5.88 -11.33
N GLY A 281 11.19 4.78 -11.84
CA GLY A 281 10.50 3.77 -11.04
C GLY A 281 9.12 4.17 -10.52
N MET A 282 8.59 5.34 -10.95
CA MET A 282 7.30 5.87 -10.49
C MET A 282 6.13 5.39 -11.33
N TRP A 283 6.40 4.77 -12.46
CA TRP A 283 5.38 4.34 -13.42
C TRP A 283 5.79 3.08 -14.17
N TRP A 284 4.81 2.41 -14.75
CA TRP A 284 4.94 1.28 -15.67
C TRP A 284 3.76 1.23 -16.65
N PRO A 285 3.94 0.58 -17.81
CA PRO A 285 2.88 0.45 -18.81
C PRO A 285 1.67 -0.34 -18.26
N MET A 286 0.47 0.13 -18.53
CA MET A 286 -0.77 -0.53 -18.09
C MET A 286 -0.90 -1.98 -18.59
N ASN A 287 -0.50 -2.24 -19.83
CA ASN A 287 -0.57 -3.57 -20.44
C ASN A 287 0.44 -4.59 -19.85
N GLU A 288 1.42 -4.13 -19.08
CA GLU A 288 2.39 -4.98 -18.38
C GLU A 288 1.94 -5.31 -16.95
N THR A 289 0.84 -4.73 -16.49
CA THR A 289 0.33 -4.98 -15.13
C THR A 289 -0.34 -6.35 -15.01
N TRP A 290 -0.23 -6.94 -13.82
CA TRP A 290 -0.89 -8.20 -13.51
C TRP A 290 -2.40 -8.11 -13.71
N ASN A 291 -3.02 -7.03 -13.25
CA ASN A 291 -4.48 -6.87 -13.41
C ASN A 291 -4.91 -6.78 -14.88
N ALA A 292 -4.10 -6.17 -15.76
CA ALA A 292 -4.40 -6.18 -17.20
C ALA A 292 -4.25 -7.59 -17.81
N GLN A 293 -3.20 -8.31 -17.43
CA GLN A 293 -2.94 -9.67 -17.94
C GLN A 293 -4.02 -10.68 -17.52
N TYR A 294 -4.58 -10.51 -16.33
CA TYR A 294 -5.63 -11.39 -15.79
C TYR A 294 -7.04 -10.80 -15.89
N SER A 295 -7.20 -9.68 -16.63
CA SER A 295 -8.50 -9.03 -16.92
C SER A 295 -9.26 -8.57 -15.67
N HIS A 296 -8.55 -8.18 -14.61
CA HIS A 296 -9.15 -7.52 -13.45
C HIS A 296 -9.31 -6.02 -13.73
N THR A 297 -10.54 -5.54 -13.64
CA THR A 297 -10.85 -4.11 -13.81
C THR A 297 -10.50 -3.33 -12.55
N THR A 298 -9.99 -2.12 -12.75
CA THR A 298 -9.63 -1.17 -11.69
C THR A 298 -10.24 0.19 -12.00
N GLN A 299 -10.34 1.05 -10.98
CA GLN A 299 -10.79 2.43 -11.14
C GLN A 299 -9.65 3.27 -11.71
N ASP A 300 -9.95 4.11 -12.69
CA ASP A 300 -9.08 5.20 -13.08
C ASP A 300 -9.25 6.42 -12.14
N ILE A 301 -8.46 7.48 -12.38
CA ILE A 301 -8.54 8.71 -11.57
C ILE A 301 -9.89 9.39 -11.71
N GLU A 302 -10.49 9.35 -12.89
CA GLU A 302 -11.81 9.96 -13.14
C GLU A 302 -12.91 9.30 -12.30
N ASP A 303 -12.97 7.98 -12.33
CA ASP A 303 -13.94 7.19 -11.58
C ASP A 303 -13.77 7.36 -10.07
N TRP A 304 -12.50 7.34 -9.62
CA TRP A 304 -12.18 7.55 -8.22
C TRP A 304 -12.60 8.96 -7.75
N LEU A 305 -12.26 10.01 -8.52
CA LEU A 305 -12.57 11.39 -8.17
C LEU A 305 -14.10 11.64 -8.15
N LYS A 306 -14.84 11.11 -9.13
CA LYS A 306 -16.32 11.20 -9.13
C LYS A 306 -16.92 10.60 -7.85
N LYS A 307 -16.46 9.42 -7.44
CA LYS A 307 -16.92 8.78 -6.19
C LYS A 307 -16.55 9.60 -4.95
N ALA A 308 -15.34 10.14 -4.90
CA ALA A 308 -14.89 10.96 -3.78
C ALA A 308 -15.73 12.23 -3.61
N LEU A 309 -16.07 12.90 -4.73
CA LEU A 309 -16.92 14.08 -4.71
C LEU A 309 -18.36 13.76 -4.27
N LEU A 310 -18.94 12.65 -4.73
CA LEU A 310 -20.28 12.20 -4.28
C LEU A 310 -20.32 11.94 -2.78
N ASN A 311 -19.29 11.29 -2.24
CA ASN A 311 -19.20 10.95 -0.82
C ASN A 311 -19.00 12.19 0.08
N SER A 312 -18.36 13.25 -0.43
CA SER A 312 -18.19 14.51 0.30
C SER A 312 -19.46 15.34 0.33
N GLY A 313 -20.26 15.35 -0.74
CA GLY A 313 -21.54 16.05 -0.79
C GLY A 313 -22.68 15.42 0.02
N SER A 314 -22.49 14.18 0.48
CA SER A 314 -23.49 13.46 1.30
C SER A 314 -23.32 13.70 2.82
N LYS A 315 -22.32 14.50 3.23
CA LYS A 315 -22.02 14.78 4.65
C LYS A 315 -22.42 16.19 5.09
N GLU A 316 -23.02 16.99 4.22
CA GLU A 316 -23.67 18.25 4.52
C GLU A 316 -25.20 18.03 4.65
#